data_4a5fe1d403b389a3e13cc331e620b55f
#
_entry.id   4a5fe1d403b389a3e13cc331e620b55f
#
_cell.length_a   1.000
_cell.length_b   1.000
_cell.length_c   1.000
_cell.angle_alpha   90.00
_cell.angle_beta   90.00
_cell.angle_gamma   90.00
#
_symmetry.space_group_name_H-M   'P 1'
#
loop_
_entity.id
_entity.type
_entity.pdbx_description
1 polymer ?
#
loop_
_entity_poly.entity_id
_entity_poly.type
_entity_poly.pdbx_seq_one_letter_code
_entity_poly.pdbx_strand_id
1 'polypeptide(L)'
;ANGGWPGPSISNGSIAVVPTGYTFLCPLDPDVNLDINCTNDYDALNDGLAILRGLYGLMGETLTKNTGDGPCTSQWGGQYVETRINNMFYELDVDQSGDTDAMSDGVLIMRYLFGLRGAQLVTGFTSSAEEVEAYISRLMPALGELTPECPWHKDAADCNLPQQTVTVTLSKSKIGVGGNVELIVNHSAPDDSGLAGLGLRLHYDSSLLDIGSIENSLQEGVYPFQVLDDTSNYDGDANTDKYLLTSWAELSSDAKGWLYDDFNTSTLYKVSFTAKDGYQETTLKFSASSTTYGHSFTGADINIGFSPDG
;
A
#
# COMPACT_ATOMS: atom_id res chain seq x y z
N ALA A 1 -18.02 25.45 -13.41
CA ALA A 1 -17.95 26.21 -12.18
C ALA A 1 -16.82 25.56 -11.38
N ASN A 2 -15.66 26.22 -11.30
CA ASN A 2 -14.50 25.77 -10.56
C ASN A 2 -14.81 25.89 -9.07
N GLY A 3 -15.10 24.75 -8.44
CA GLY A 3 -15.13 24.65 -6.98
C GLY A 3 -13.73 24.53 -6.45
N GLY A 4 -12.97 25.64 -6.45
CA GLY A 4 -11.72 25.74 -5.73
C GLY A 4 -12.02 25.62 -4.24
N TRP A 5 -11.27 24.79 -3.57
CA TRP A 5 -11.26 24.64 -2.12
C TRP A 5 -11.06 26.03 -1.47
N PRO A 6 -11.88 26.44 -0.50
CA PRO A 6 -11.56 27.63 0.28
C PRO A 6 -10.39 27.25 1.19
N GLY A 7 -9.18 27.65 0.82
CA GLY A 7 -8.04 27.51 1.70
C GLY A 7 -8.33 28.04 3.11
N PRO A 8 -7.61 27.58 4.14
CA PRO A 8 -7.85 27.98 5.51
C PRO A 8 -7.83 29.50 5.63
N SER A 9 -8.87 30.08 6.26
CA SER A 9 -8.96 31.50 6.54
C SER A 9 -7.88 31.87 7.57
N ILE A 10 -6.76 32.45 7.09
CA ILE A 10 -5.69 32.91 7.94
C ILE A 10 -6.17 34.17 8.67
N SER A 11 -6.46 34.05 9.94
CA SER A 11 -6.58 35.20 10.83
C SER A 11 -5.19 35.66 11.29
N ASN A 12 -4.68 36.73 10.67
CA ASN A 12 -3.55 37.55 11.12
C ASN A 12 -2.30 36.83 11.65
N GLY A 13 -1.48 36.32 10.76
CA GLY A 13 -0.08 35.97 11.04
C GLY A 13 0.74 36.10 9.75
N SER A 14 1.82 36.80 9.81
CA SER A 14 2.70 37.26 8.74
C SER A 14 2.95 36.20 7.66
N ILE A 15 2.72 36.58 6.40
CA ILE A 15 3.16 35.82 5.23
C ILE A 15 4.69 35.80 5.25
N ALA A 16 5.30 34.68 5.58
CA ALA A 16 6.72 34.47 5.33
C ALA A 16 6.86 34.12 3.84
N VAL A 17 7.29 35.10 3.05
CA VAL A 17 7.79 34.89 1.69
C VAL A 17 9.07 34.07 1.82
N VAL A 18 9.01 32.78 1.47
CA VAL A 18 10.19 31.91 1.45
C VAL A 18 11.00 32.22 0.19
N PRO A 19 12.25 32.68 0.31
CA PRO A 19 13.11 32.87 -0.84
C PRO A 19 13.50 31.49 -1.43
N THR A 20 13.42 31.33 -2.74
CA THR A 20 13.94 30.19 -3.49
C THR A 20 15.41 29.93 -3.11
N GLY A 21 15.68 28.77 -2.49
CA GLY A 21 17.04 28.33 -2.17
C GLY A 21 17.31 27.93 -0.72
N TYR A 22 16.30 27.82 0.14
CA TYR A 22 16.48 27.29 1.49
C TYR A 22 16.17 25.81 1.58
N THR A 23 17.20 25.02 1.84
CA THR A 23 17.07 23.68 2.39
C THR A 23 16.44 23.82 3.78
N PHE A 24 15.21 23.40 3.96
CA PHE A 24 14.57 23.39 5.27
C PHE A 24 15.30 22.39 6.18
N LEU A 25 16.16 22.89 7.06
CA LEU A 25 16.78 22.15 8.17
C LEU A 25 16.05 22.41 9.51
N CYS A 26 14.77 22.80 9.48
CA CYS A 26 14.00 22.78 10.71
C CYS A 26 13.58 21.33 11.00
N PRO A 27 13.79 20.82 12.23
CA PRO A 27 13.15 19.58 12.63
C PRO A 27 11.64 19.77 12.45
N LEU A 28 11.00 18.83 11.76
CA LEU A 28 9.54 18.80 11.63
C LEU A 28 8.95 18.81 13.05
N ASP A 29 7.83 19.51 13.22
CA ASP A 29 7.04 19.41 14.43
C ASP A 29 6.77 17.92 14.69
N PRO A 30 7.00 17.38 15.90
CA PRO A 30 6.73 15.97 16.21
C PRO A 30 5.29 15.56 15.90
N ASP A 31 4.37 16.51 15.79
CA ASP A 31 2.99 16.26 15.36
C ASP A 31 2.84 16.17 13.83
N VAL A 32 3.87 16.51 13.04
CA VAL A 32 3.89 16.37 11.58
C VAL A 32 4.47 15.01 11.23
N ASN A 33 3.61 14.01 11.08
CA ASN A 33 3.95 12.68 10.60
C ASN A 33 2.76 12.04 9.86
N LEU A 34 3.05 11.01 9.05
CA LEU A 34 2.04 10.33 8.24
C LEU A 34 1.16 9.33 9.01
N ASP A 35 1.44 9.01 10.28
CA ASP A 35 0.56 8.22 11.16
C ASP A 35 -0.62 9.09 11.62
N ILE A 36 -1.55 9.37 10.70
CA ILE A 36 -2.62 10.33 10.94
C ILE A 36 -3.75 9.79 11.80
N ASN A 37 -3.86 8.48 11.93
CA ASN A 37 -4.87 7.80 12.75
C ASN A 37 -4.32 7.34 14.11
N CYS A 38 -3.03 7.57 14.38
CA CYS A 38 -2.32 7.26 15.63
C CYS A 38 -2.24 5.75 15.94
N THR A 39 -2.11 4.91 14.93
CA THR A 39 -1.94 3.46 15.11
C THR A 39 -0.52 3.08 15.46
N ASN A 40 0.42 4.01 15.42
CA ASN A 40 1.85 3.79 15.54
C ASN A 40 2.40 2.87 14.44
N ASP A 41 1.86 2.98 13.26
CA ASP A 41 2.28 2.33 12.02
C ASP A 41 2.08 3.30 10.86
N TYR A 42 2.80 3.12 9.78
CA TYR A 42 2.61 3.86 8.53
C TYR A 42 2.06 2.91 7.49
N ASP A 43 0.77 3.00 7.22
CA ASP A 43 0.10 2.07 6.33
C ASP A 43 -0.60 2.78 5.16
N ALA A 44 -0.49 2.20 3.96
CA ALA A 44 -1.04 2.80 2.75
C ALA A 44 -2.57 2.91 2.79
N LEU A 45 -3.27 1.89 3.29
CA LEU A 45 -4.74 1.83 3.27
C LEU A 45 -5.38 2.50 4.48
N ASN A 46 -4.59 2.79 5.50
CA ASN A 46 -5.06 3.50 6.69
C ASN A 46 -4.70 4.98 6.57
N ASP A 47 -3.40 5.31 6.60
CA ASP A 47 -2.94 6.69 6.57
C ASP A 47 -2.93 7.27 5.16
N GLY A 48 -2.29 6.57 4.22
CA GLY A 48 -2.13 7.04 2.85
C GLY A 48 -3.47 7.29 2.15
N LEU A 49 -4.43 6.36 2.30
CA LEU A 49 -5.76 6.51 1.71
C LEU A 49 -6.54 7.67 2.31
N ALA A 50 -6.45 7.88 3.63
CA ALA A 50 -7.12 9.01 4.26
C ALA A 50 -6.47 10.35 3.86
N ILE A 51 -5.14 10.42 3.75
CA ILE A 51 -4.44 11.60 3.23
C ILE A 51 -4.91 11.89 1.80
N LEU A 52 -4.88 10.90 0.91
CA LEU A 52 -5.32 11.05 -0.47
C LEU A 52 -6.75 11.56 -0.57
N ARG A 53 -7.68 10.98 0.20
CA ARG A 53 -9.08 11.41 0.26
C ARG A 53 -9.22 12.83 0.81
N GLY A 54 -8.46 13.19 1.84
CA GLY A 54 -8.44 14.55 2.37
C GLY A 54 -7.98 15.58 1.34
N LEU A 55 -6.93 15.27 0.58
CA LEU A 55 -6.47 16.11 -0.53
C LEU A 55 -7.48 16.20 -1.68
N TYR A 56 -8.34 15.18 -1.87
CA TYR A 56 -9.52 15.25 -2.76
C TYR A 56 -10.66 16.10 -2.20
N GLY A 57 -10.58 16.53 -0.93
CA GLY A 57 -11.60 17.33 -0.28
C GLY A 57 -12.71 16.54 0.41
N LEU A 58 -12.52 15.23 0.66
CA LEU A 58 -13.41 14.46 1.52
C LEU A 58 -13.19 14.89 2.98
N MET A 59 -14.26 14.88 3.79
CA MET A 59 -14.25 15.39 5.15
C MET A 59 -14.96 14.43 6.12
N GLY A 60 -14.59 14.53 7.40
CA GLY A 60 -15.26 13.82 8.50
C GLY A 60 -15.28 12.30 8.27
N GLU A 61 -16.40 11.67 8.52
CA GLU A 61 -16.56 10.22 8.44
C GLU A 61 -16.34 9.64 7.04
N THR A 62 -16.53 10.41 5.97
CA THR A 62 -16.28 9.95 4.60
C THR A 62 -14.80 9.82 4.32
N LEU A 63 -13.97 10.65 4.97
CA LEU A 63 -12.52 10.62 4.89
C LEU A 63 -11.94 9.30 5.40
N THR A 64 -12.42 8.87 6.58
CA THR A 64 -11.88 7.71 7.31
C THR A 64 -12.64 6.41 7.09
N LYS A 65 -13.63 6.42 6.20
CA LYS A 65 -14.42 5.23 5.96
C LYS A 65 -13.59 4.07 5.42
N ASN A 66 -13.69 2.92 6.09
CA ASN A 66 -12.92 1.70 5.79
C ASN A 66 -11.38 1.86 5.91
N THR A 67 -10.88 3.01 6.39
CA THR A 67 -9.45 3.18 6.68
C THR A 67 -9.07 2.78 8.10
N GLY A 68 -10.06 2.35 8.88
CA GLY A 68 -9.87 1.87 10.24
C GLY A 68 -9.92 2.94 11.32
N ASP A 69 -10.38 2.49 12.47
CA ASP A 69 -10.50 3.32 13.67
C ASP A 69 -9.23 3.21 14.52
N GLY A 70 -8.17 3.92 14.15
CA GLY A 70 -7.03 4.10 15.04
C GLY A 70 -7.43 4.77 16.37
N PRO A 71 -6.56 4.81 17.40
CA PRO A 71 -6.85 5.46 18.67
C PRO A 71 -7.38 6.88 18.50
N CYS A 72 -6.84 7.63 17.56
CA CYS A 72 -7.24 9.01 17.31
C CYS A 72 -8.61 9.11 16.64
N THR A 73 -8.92 8.23 15.68
CA THR A 73 -10.23 8.19 15.02
C THR A 73 -11.32 7.69 15.95
N SER A 74 -11.07 6.66 16.75
CA SER A 74 -12.03 6.14 17.74
C SER A 74 -12.39 7.15 18.82
N GLN A 75 -11.41 7.97 19.22
CA GLN A 75 -11.61 8.95 20.30
C GLN A 75 -12.21 10.26 19.80
N TRP A 76 -11.82 10.73 18.59
CA TRP A 76 -12.16 12.07 18.09
C TRP A 76 -12.81 12.09 16.71
N GLY A 77 -13.04 10.92 16.08
CA GLY A 77 -13.71 10.77 14.79
C GLY A 77 -12.88 11.24 13.60
N GLY A 78 -13.46 11.13 12.41
CA GLY A 78 -12.82 11.55 11.15
C GLY A 78 -12.45 13.04 11.09
N GLN A 79 -13.11 13.89 11.88
CA GLN A 79 -12.77 15.30 11.98
C GLN A 79 -11.38 15.57 12.57
N TYR A 80 -10.90 14.69 13.42
CA TYR A 80 -9.53 14.80 13.94
C TYR A 80 -8.48 14.53 12.83
N VAL A 81 -8.68 13.48 12.05
CA VAL A 81 -7.82 13.15 10.90
C VAL A 81 -7.83 14.29 9.88
N GLU A 82 -9.01 14.84 9.57
CA GLU A 82 -9.15 16.03 8.73
C GLU A 82 -8.33 17.22 9.26
N THR A 83 -8.40 17.47 10.57
CA THR A 83 -7.61 18.54 11.20
C THR A 83 -6.12 18.30 11.07
N ARG A 84 -5.66 17.07 11.26
CA ARG A 84 -4.23 16.73 11.09
C ARG A 84 -3.76 16.94 9.66
N ILE A 85 -4.52 16.45 8.65
CA ILE A 85 -4.19 16.65 7.23
C ILE A 85 -4.12 18.15 6.90
N ASN A 86 -5.07 18.93 7.38
CA ASN A 86 -5.09 20.37 7.17
C ASN A 86 -3.89 21.10 7.82
N ASN A 87 -3.49 20.66 9.02
CA ASN A 87 -2.34 21.24 9.72
C ASN A 87 -1.01 20.97 9.01
N MET A 88 -0.88 19.83 8.34
CA MET A 88 0.32 19.45 7.61
C MET A 88 0.17 19.61 6.08
N PHE A 89 -0.78 20.43 5.64
CA PHE A 89 -1.10 20.60 4.22
C PHE A 89 0.13 21.00 3.38
N TYR A 90 0.93 21.92 3.87
CA TYR A 90 2.13 22.39 3.12
C TYR A 90 3.29 21.37 3.17
N GLU A 91 3.35 20.54 4.21
CA GLU A 91 4.32 19.46 4.35
C GLU A 91 3.98 18.28 3.47
N LEU A 92 2.73 18.17 2.99
CA LEU A 92 2.30 17.13 2.08
C LEU A 92 2.67 17.41 0.59
N ASP A 93 3.26 18.57 0.25
CA ASP A 93 3.88 18.83 -1.06
C ASP A 93 5.18 18.02 -1.18
N VAL A 94 5.02 16.70 -1.45
CA VAL A 94 6.15 15.75 -1.43
C VAL A 94 6.96 15.77 -2.72
N ASP A 95 6.42 16.29 -3.80
CA ASP A 95 7.12 16.49 -5.07
C ASP A 95 7.77 17.88 -5.19
N GLN A 96 7.53 18.72 -4.17
CA GLN A 96 8.08 20.08 -4.06
C GLN A 96 7.72 20.97 -5.27
N SER A 97 6.54 20.75 -5.84
CA SER A 97 6.02 21.55 -6.95
C SER A 97 5.58 22.95 -6.52
N GLY A 98 5.28 23.14 -5.23
CA GLY A 98 4.72 24.34 -4.63
C GLY A 98 3.20 24.32 -4.49
N ASP A 99 2.55 23.30 -5.00
CA ASP A 99 1.11 23.07 -4.89
C ASP A 99 0.87 21.67 -4.30
N THR A 100 0.12 21.56 -3.21
CA THR A 100 -0.25 20.27 -2.61
C THR A 100 -1.55 19.78 -3.22
N ASP A 101 -1.54 18.64 -3.90
CA ASP A 101 -2.74 18.07 -4.52
C ASP A 101 -2.83 16.53 -4.42
N ALA A 102 -4.05 16.02 -4.60
CA ALA A 102 -4.33 14.60 -4.48
C ALA A 102 -3.69 13.77 -5.61
N MET A 103 -3.61 14.31 -6.84
CA MET A 103 -3.19 13.55 -8.04
C MET A 103 -1.67 13.47 -8.19
N SER A 104 -0.92 14.34 -7.51
CA SER A 104 0.54 14.26 -7.42
C SER A 104 0.94 13.74 -6.03
N ASP A 105 0.87 14.57 -5.02
CA ASP A 105 1.38 14.28 -3.68
C ASP A 105 0.67 13.13 -3.00
N GLY A 106 -0.67 13.15 -3.00
CA GLY A 106 -1.46 12.06 -2.42
C GLY A 106 -1.15 10.71 -3.06
N VAL A 107 -1.01 10.67 -4.39
CA VAL A 107 -0.64 9.46 -5.13
C VAL A 107 0.78 9.01 -4.81
N LEU A 108 1.75 9.92 -4.72
CA LEU A 108 3.13 9.60 -4.38
C LEU A 108 3.25 9.05 -2.95
N ILE A 109 2.56 9.65 -1.98
CA ILE A 109 2.49 9.15 -0.60
C ILE A 109 1.90 7.74 -0.57
N MET A 110 0.76 7.51 -1.22
CA MET A 110 0.13 6.19 -1.31
C MET A 110 1.08 5.14 -1.90
N ARG A 111 1.71 5.45 -3.03
CA ARG A 111 2.67 4.55 -3.69
C ARG A 111 3.83 4.20 -2.77
N TYR A 112 4.39 5.20 -2.10
CA TYR A 112 5.50 5.00 -1.18
C TYR A 112 5.11 4.08 -0.01
N LEU A 113 3.95 4.31 0.60
CA LEU A 113 3.44 3.51 1.71
C LEU A 113 3.09 2.07 1.28
N PHE A 114 2.62 1.85 0.04
CA PHE A 114 2.50 0.50 -0.52
C PHE A 114 3.85 -0.21 -0.73
N GLY A 115 4.96 0.52 -0.72
CA GLY A 115 6.30 -0.02 -0.88
C GLY A 115 6.93 0.22 -2.26
N LEU A 116 6.31 1.01 -3.16
CA LEU A 116 6.92 1.38 -4.44
C LEU A 116 8.13 2.29 -4.21
N ARG A 117 9.18 2.08 -4.99
CA ARG A 117 10.45 2.82 -4.91
C ARG A 117 11.01 3.08 -6.30
N GLY A 118 12.01 3.97 -6.39
CA GLY A 118 12.70 4.28 -7.63
C GLY A 118 11.76 4.80 -8.72
N ALA A 119 12.05 4.46 -9.97
CA ALA A 119 11.29 4.94 -11.13
C ALA A 119 9.79 4.60 -11.07
N GLN A 120 9.40 3.53 -10.39
CA GLN A 120 7.99 3.13 -10.29
C GLN A 120 7.20 4.04 -9.34
N LEU A 121 7.84 4.53 -8.28
CA LEU A 121 7.21 5.51 -7.39
C LEU A 121 6.74 6.73 -8.17
N VAL A 122 7.60 7.26 -9.05
CA VAL A 122 7.37 8.49 -9.80
C VAL A 122 6.87 8.27 -11.23
N THR A 123 6.45 7.06 -11.58
CA THR A 123 5.90 6.80 -12.93
C THR A 123 4.73 7.74 -13.25
N GLY A 124 4.87 8.51 -14.32
CA GLY A 124 3.88 9.53 -14.73
C GLY A 124 4.11 10.92 -14.11
N PHE A 125 5.13 11.08 -13.28
CA PHE A 125 5.56 12.35 -12.70
C PHE A 125 6.93 12.77 -13.22
N THR A 126 7.26 14.06 -13.09
CA THR A 126 8.56 14.60 -13.49
C THR A 126 9.55 14.68 -12.32
N SER A 127 9.09 14.43 -11.11
CA SER A 127 9.86 14.51 -9.87
C SER A 127 10.92 13.42 -9.79
N SER A 128 12.03 13.70 -9.10
CA SER A 128 13.07 12.72 -8.83
C SER A 128 12.58 11.71 -7.77
N ALA A 129 12.73 10.42 -8.07
CA ALA A 129 12.36 9.38 -7.09
C ALA A 129 13.17 9.51 -5.79
N GLU A 130 14.47 9.81 -5.89
CA GLU A 130 15.35 9.98 -4.73
C GLU A 130 14.91 11.15 -3.84
N GLU A 131 14.50 12.27 -4.45
CA GLU A 131 14.02 13.45 -3.70
C GLU A 131 12.68 13.17 -3.02
N VAL A 132 11.73 12.55 -3.73
CA VAL A 132 10.43 12.17 -3.19
C VAL A 132 10.57 11.16 -2.05
N GLU A 133 11.37 10.11 -2.23
CA GLU A 133 11.63 9.12 -1.19
C GLU A 133 12.26 9.73 0.06
N ALA A 134 13.27 10.57 -0.12
CA ALA A 134 13.94 11.25 0.98
C ALA A 134 12.97 12.20 1.70
N TYR A 135 12.08 12.86 0.96
CA TYR A 135 11.10 13.76 1.56
C TYR A 135 10.05 13.00 2.37
N ILE A 136 9.42 11.97 1.78
CA ILE A 136 8.42 11.16 2.48
C ILE A 136 9.02 10.47 3.70
N SER A 137 10.25 9.95 3.62
CA SER A 137 10.94 9.35 4.78
C SER A 137 11.06 10.32 5.97
N ARG A 138 11.17 11.61 5.73
CA ARG A 138 11.22 12.63 6.80
C ARG A 138 9.86 12.80 7.49
N LEU A 139 8.77 12.56 6.78
CA LEU A 139 7.40 12.56 7.33
C LEU A 139 7.08 11.26 8.08
N MET A 140 8.02 10.32 8.11
CA MET A 140 7.89 9.03 8.79
C MET A 140 8.98 8.87 9.87
N PRO A 141 9.00 9.71 10.93
CA PRO A 141 9.95 9.56 12.02
C PRO A 141 9.75 8.20 12.72
N ALA A 142 10.79 7.70 13.39
CA ALA A 142 10.66 6.47 14.17
C ALA A 142 9.55 6.61 15.22
N LEU A 143 8.55 5.73 15.11
CA LEU A 143 7.45 5.67 16.06
C LEU A 143 7.91 4.98 17.34
N GLY A 144 7.31 5.34 18.48
CA GLY A 144 7.59 4.69 19.76
C GLY A 144 7.10 3.23 19.75
N GLU A 145 7.72 2.37 20.57
CA GLU A 145 7.20 1.01 20.78
C GLU A 145 5.85 1.09 21.52
N LEU A 146 4.78 0.60 20.88
CA LEU A 146 3.51 0.32 21.54
C LEU A 146 3.51 -1.13 22.04
N THR A 147 2.95 -1.35 23.21
CA THR A 147 2.58 -2.71 23.63
C THR A 147 1.43 -3.19 22.74
N PRO A 148 1.52 -4.41 22.16
CA PRO A 148 0.45 -4.94 21.32
C PRO A 148 -0.86 -5.08 22.12
N GLU A 149 -1.80 -4.20 21.87
CA GLU A 149 -3.17 -4.33 22.39
C GLU A 149 -4.13 -4.37 21.20
N CYS A 150 -4.96 -5.42 21.10
CA CYS A 150 -6.06 -5.42 20.14
C CYS A 150 -7.00 -4.25 20.41
N PRO A 151 -7.50 -3.56 19.38
CA PRO A 151 -7.50 -3.88 17.94
C PRO A 151 -6.43 -3.15 17.11
N TRP A 152 -5.50 -2.45 17.72
CA TRP A 152 -4.60 -1.47 17.11
C TRP A 152 -3.39 -2.10 16.37
N HIS A 153 -3.15 -3.40 16.53
CA HIS A 153 -2.05 -4.09 15.87
C HIS A 153 -2.58 -5.19 14.94
N LYS A 154 -2.24 -5.06 13.66
CA LYS A 154 -2.55 -6.06 12.63
C LYS A 154 -1.91 -7.44 12.86
N ASP A 155 -0.87 -7.51 13.70
CA ASP A 155 -0.10 -8.72 13.98
C ASP A 155 -0.47 -9.38 15.33
N ALA A 156 -1.48 -8.90 16.04
CA ALA A 156 -1.88 -9.50 17.31
C ALA A 156 -2.58 -10.84 17.08
N ALA A 157 -1.86 -11.93 17.33
CA ALA A 157 -2.31 -13.31 17.12
C ALA A 157 -3.59 -13.70 17.88
N ASP A 158 -3.99 -12.92 18.87
CA ASP A 158 -5.14 -13.18 19.74
C ASP A 158 -6.42 -12.43 19.32
N CYS A 159 -6.35 -11.58 18.29
CA CYS A 159 -7.52 -10.88 17.78
C CYS A 159 -8.20 -11.74 16.72
N ASN A 160 -9.43 -12.14 16.95
CA ASN A 160 -10.24 -12.86 15.95
C ASN A 160 -10.71 -11.89 14.84
N LEU A 161 -9.75 -11.37 14.07
CA LEU A 161 -10.00 -10.41 13.00
C LEU A 161 -10.56 -11.13 11.76
N PRO A 162 -11.46 -10.49 11.01
CA PRO A 162 -11.84 -10.99 9.69
C PRO A 162 -10.60 -11.12 8.79
N GLN A 163 -10.57 -12.17 8.00
CA GLN A 163 -9.36 -12.54 7.27
C GLN A 163 -9.48 -12.25 5.78
N GLN A 164 -8.52 -11.51 5.23
CA GLN A 164 -8.28 -11.44 3.79
C GLN A 164 -7.41 -12.63 3.39
N THR A 165 -7.91 -13.46 2.48
CA THR A 165 -7.23 -14.69 2.07
C THR A 165 -6.86 -14.62 0.59
N VAL A 166 -5.60 -14.94 0.28
CA VAL A 166 -5.12 -15.10 -1.09
C VAL A 166 -4.85 -16.56 -1.39
N THR A 167 -5.46 -17.05 -2.46
CA THR A 167 -5.31 -18.41 -2.96
C THR A 167 -4.84 -18.41 -4.42
N VAL A 168 -4.29 -19.53 -4.87
CA VAL A 168 -3.77 -19.66 -6.24
C VAL A 168 -4.31 -20.92 -6.92
N THR A 169 -4.65 -20.77 -8.20
CA THR A 169 -4.85 -21.90 -9.11
C THR A 169 -3.67 -21.97 -10.07
N LEU A 170 -2.99 -23.10 -10.11
CA LEU A 170 -1.89 -23.38 -11.02
C LEU A 170 -2.38 -24.02 -12.32
N SER A 171 -1.82 -23.60 -13.45
CA SER A 171 -2.03 -24.32 -14.73
C SER A 171 -1.36 -25.69 -14.74
N LYS A 172 -0.26 -25.84 -13.99
CA LYS A 172 0.50 -27.10 -13.79
C LYS A 172 1.14 -27.09 -12.41
N SER A 173 1.21 -28.24 -11.75
CA SER A 173 1.89 -28.39 -10.46
C SER A 173 3.38 -28.75 -10.59
N LYS A 174 3.86 -29.11 -11.81
CA LYS A 174 5.26 -29.46 -12.10
C LYS A 174 5.66 -28.92 -13.46
N ILE A 175 6.90 -28.44 -13.55
CA ILE A 175 7.51 -27.96 -14.81
C ILE A 175 8.97 -28.45 -14.88
N GLY A 176 9.48 -28.57 -16.11
CA GLY A 176 10.91 -28.81 -16.35
C GLY A 176 11.62 -27.52 -16.75
N VAL A 177 12.94 -27.61 -16.99
CA VAL A 177 13.74 -26.49 -17.48
C VAL A 177 13.14 -25.93 -18.77
N GLY A 178 12.97 -24.61 -18.84
CA GLY A 178 12.29 -23.90 -19.93
C GLY A 178 10.77 -24.07 -19.94
N GLY A 179 10.21 -24.88 -19.03
CA GLY A 179 8.75 -25.03 -18.87
C GLY A 179 8.12 -23.78 -18.26
N ASN A 180 6.83 -23.58 -18.57
CA ASN A 180 6.06 -22.44 -18.12
C ASN A 180 4.90 -22.88 -17.22
N VAL A 181 4.65 -22.11 -16.17
CA VAL A 181 3.47 -22.26 -15.29
C VAL A 181 2.74 -20.92 -15.21
N GLU A 182 1.41 -20.96 -15.27
CA GLU A 182 0.55 -19.81 -15.02
C GLU A 182 -0.11 -19.94 -13.65
N LEU A 183 -0.11 -18.86 -12.91
CA LEU A 183 -0.80 -18.69 -11.64
C LEU A 183 -1.99 -17.77 -11.84
N ILE A 184 -3.16 -18.19 -11.38
CA ILE A 184 -4.33 -17.33 -11.22
C ILE A 184 -4.44 -17.00 -9.73
N VAL A 185 -4.23 -15.74 -9.38
CA VAL A 185 -4.24 -15.26 -8.00
C VAL A 185 -5.63 -14.76 -7.66
N ASN A 186 -6.25 -15.36 -6.65
CA ASN A 186 -7.60 -15.04 -6.21
C ASN A 186 -7.57 -14.52 -4.78
N HIS A 187 -8.49 -13.60 -4.49
CA HIS A 187 -8.70 -13.02 -3.18
C HIS A 187 -10.11 -13.35 -2.67
N SER A 188 -10.23 -13.55 -1.38
CA SER A 188 -11.51 -13.66 -0.69
C SER A 188 -11.45 -13.02 0.70
N ALA A 189 -12.58 -12.50 1.16
CA ALA A 189 -12.79 -11.98 2.50
C ALA A 189 -14.24 -12.25 2.94
N PRO A 190 -14.58 -12.13 4.24
CA PRO A 190 -15.95 -12.23 4.71
C PRO A 190 -16.89 -11.20 4.04
N ASP A 191 -18.14 -11.59 3.78
CA ASP A 191 -19.12 -10.84 2.96
C ASP A 191 -19.48 -9.44 3.46
N ASP A 192 -19.29 -9.15 4.74
CA ASP A 192 -19.64 -7.90 5.39
C ASP A 192 -18.42 -7.04 5.77
N SER A 193 -17.24 -7.45 5.34
CA SER A 193 -16.02 -6.71 5.60
C SER A 193 -15.92 -5.51 4.66
N GLY A 194 -16.08 -4.30 5.17
CA GLY A 194 -15.82 -3.08 4.42
C GLY A 194 -14.32 -2.95 4.10
N LEU A 195 -13.89 -3.54 2.97
CA LEU A 195 -12.47 -3.54 2.59
C LEU A 195 -12.05 -2.17 2.03
N ALA A 196 -10.88 -1.68 2.46
CA ALA A 196 -10.22 -0.52 1.88
C ALA A 196 -9.31 -0.90 0.69
N GLY A 197 -8.84 -2.15 0.64
CA GLY A 197 -7.96 -2.64 -0.40
C GLY A 197 -6.99 -3.72 0.09
N LEU A 198 -5.92 -3.92 -0.68
CA LEU A 198 -4.85 -4.87 -0.38
C LEU A 198 -3.55 -4.44 -1.07
N GLY A 199 -2.44 -4.43 -0.35
CA GLY A 199 -1.10 -4.43 -0.90
C GLY A 199 -0.50 -5.83 -0.78
N LEU A 200 -0.07 -6.43 -1.89
CA LEU A 200 0.31 -7.84 -1.98
C LEU A 200 1.71 -8.01 -2.57
N ARG A 201 2.54 -8.84 -1.94
CA ARG A 201 3.81 -9.31 -2.47
C ARG A 201 3.70 -10.80 -2.80
N LEU A 202 4.11 -11.19 -3.99
CA LEU A 202 4.32 -12.59 -4.39
C LEU A 202 5.83 -12.84 -4.47
N HIS A 203 6.37 -13.57 -3.51
CA HIS A 203 7.79 -13.87 -3.37
C HIS A 203 8.18 -15.08 -4.19
N TYR A 204 9.39 -15.04 -4.80
CA TYR A 204 9.93 -16.12 -5.61
C TYR A 204 11.46 -16.13 -5.63
N ASP A 205 12.04 -17.29 -5.94
CA ASP A 205 13.48 -17.47 -6.16
C ASP A 205 13.82 -17.11 -7.61
N SER A 206 14.46 -15.96 -7.82
CA SER A 206 14.84 -15.49 -9.15
C SER A 206 16.01 -16.26 -9.76
N SER A 207 16.70 -17.11 -9.01
CA SER A 207 17.71 -18.02 -9.55
C SER A 207 17.08 -19.20 -10.28
N LEU A 208 15.85 -19.59 -9.91
CA LEU A 208 15.14 -20.73 -10.44
C LEU A 208 14.01 -20.36 -11.43
N LEU A 209 13.42 -19.19 -11.27
CA LEU A 209 12.26 -18.74 -12.04
C LEU A 209 12.48 -17.36 -12.65
N ASP A 210 12.05 -17.19 -13.90
CA ASP A 210 11.87 -15.89 -14.52
C ASP A 210 10.38 -15.54 -14.54
N ILE A 211 10.06 -14.32 -14.10
CA ILE A 211 8.70 -13.80 -14.23
C ILE A 211 8.40 -13.46 -15.69
N GLY A 212 7.28 -13.92 -16.20
CA GLY A 212 6.84 -13.70 -17.57
C GLY A 212 5.73 -12.65 -17.68
N SER A 213 4.65 -13.02 -18.36
CA SER A 213 3.49 -12.13 -18.52
C SER A 213 2.73 -11.93 -17.22
N ILE A 214 2.24 -10.72 -17.03
CA ILE A 214 1.33 -10.36 -15.94
C ILE A 214 0.09 -9.75 -16.58
N GLU A 215 -1.08 -10.30 -16.26
CA GLU A 215 -2.38 -9.84 -16.72
C GLU A 215 -3.20 -9.41 -15.51
N ASN A 216 -3.56 -8.13 -15.45
CA ASN A 216 -4.45 -7.63 -14.43
C ASN A 216 -5.89 -8.03 -14.75
N SER A 217 -6.51 -8.84 -13.91
CA SER A 217 -7.91 -9.25 -14.07
C SER A 217 -8.86 -8.27 -13.35
N LEU A 218 -8.41 -7.66 -12.28
CA LEU A 218 -9.13 -6.64 -11.54
C LEU A 218 -8.67 -5.26 -12.01
N GLN A 219 -9.55 -4.54 -12.73
CA GLN A 219 -9.21 -3.24 -13.32
C GLN A 219 -9.07 -2.09 -12.31
N GLU A 220 -9.49 -2.28 -11.09
CA GLU A 220 -9.46 -1.28 -10.00
C GLU A 220 -8.11 -1.22 -9.26
N GLY A 221 -7.07 -1.79 -9.83
CA GLY A 221 -5.72 -1.70 -9.29
C GLY A 221 -5.17 -0.27 -9.40
N VAL A 222 -4.73 0.27 -8.28
CA VAL A 222 -4.26 1.66 -8.21
C VAL A 222 -2.86 1.82 -8.78
N TYR A 223 -2.09 0.74 -8.88
CA TYR A 223 -0.67 0.84 -9.22
C TYR A 223 -0.15 -0.31 -10.08
N PRO A 224 0.84 0.00 -10.96
CA PRO A 224 1.43 -0.99 -11.85
C PRO A 224 2.16 -2.07 -11.05
N PHE A 225 2.21 -3.26 -11.61
CA PHE A 225 3.03 -4.36 -11.10
C PHE A 225 4.50 -3.97 -11.07
N GLN A 226 5.18 -4.23 -9.95
CA GLN A 226 6.60 -3.97 -9.80
C GLN A 226 7.32 -5.20 -9.25
N VAL A 227 8.44 -5.59 -9.89
CA VAL A 227 9.36 -6.59 -9.36
C VAL A 227 10.45 -5.89 -8.57
N LEU A 228 10.64 -6.30 -7.33
CA LEU A 228 11.60 -5.72 -6.38
C LEU A 228 12.46 -6.81 -5.75
N ASP A 229 13.66 -6.42 -5.29
CA ASP A 229 14.52 -7.28 -4.50
C ASP A 229 13.99 -7.39 -3.06
N ASP A 230 13.93 -8.61 -2.52
CA ASP A 230 13.47 -8.85 -1.14
C ASP A 230 14.61 -8.73 -0.12
N THR A 231 15.15 -7.54 0.02
CA THR A 231 16.25 -7.26 0.96
C THR A 231 15.85 -7.33 2.43
N SER A 232 14.56 -7.26 2.70
CA SER A 232 13.99 -7.28 4.07
C SER A 232 13.48 -8.65 4.48
N ASN A 233 13.45 -9.62 3.55
CA ASN A 233 12.95 -10.98 3.79
C ASN A 233 11.52 -10.97 4.39
N TYR A 234 10.60 -10.29 3.71
CA TYR A 234 9.22 -10.06 4.19
C TYR A 234 8.39 -11.34 4.37
N ASP A 235 8.75 -12.44 3.69
CA ASP A 235 8.08 -13.74 3.81
C ASP A 235 8.79 -14.71 4.76
N GLY A 236 9.94 -14.30 5.33
CA GLY A 236 10.76 -15.10 6.23
C GLY A 236 11.51 -16.25 5.53
N ASP A 237 11.60 -16.28 4.19
CA ASP A 237 12.30 -17.30 3.42
C ASP A 237 13.53 -16.72 2.69
N ALA A 238 14.72 -17.07 3.15
CA ALA A 238 15.97 -16.57 2.56
C ALA A 238 16.24 -17.08 1.13
N ASN A 239 15.44 -18.03 0.61
CA ASN A 239 15.59 -18.52 -0.76
C ASN A 239 14.81 -17.68 -1.76
N THR A 240 13.81 -16.92 -1.32
CA THR A 240 13.07 -15.98 -2.16
C THR A 240 13.75 -14.62 -2.14
N ASP A 241 14.43 -14.28 -3.22
CA ASP A 241 15.24 -13.05 -3.32
C ASP A 241 14.50 -11.88 -3.98
N LYS A 242 13.33 -12.14 -4.56
CA LYS A 242 12.49 -11.14 -5.22
C LYS A 242 11.02 -11.32 -4.90
N TYR A 243 10.28 -10.23 -5.07
CA TYR A 243 8.81 -10.28 -5.05
C TYR A 243 8.19 -9.42 -6.15
N LEU A 244 6.99 -9.83 -6.59
CA LEU A 244 6.10 -9.01 -7.39
C LEU A 244 5.17 -8.25 -6.45
N LEU A 245 5.28 -6.93 -6.45
CA LEU A 245 4.40 -6.04 -5.69
C LEU A 245 3.19 -5.65 -6.55
N THR A 246 2.01 -5.76 -5.96
CA THR A 246 0.73 -5.31 -6.54
C THR A 246 -0.10 -4.65 -5.46
N SER A 247 -0.96 -3.68 -5.81
CA SER A 247 -1.79 -3.02 -4.81
C SER A 247 -3.10 -2.50 -5.38
N TRP A 248 -4.12 -2.51 -4.57
CA TRP A 248 -5.46 -2.02 -4.85
C TRP A 248 -5.96 -1.20 -3.66
N ALA A 249 -6.69 -0.12 -3.93
CA ALA A 249 -7.33 0.70 -2.91
C ALA A 249 -8.67 1.23 -3.40
N GLU A 250 -9.65 1.28 -2.50
CA GLU A 250 -10.95 1.91 -2.71
C GLU A 250 -10.82 3.42 -2.53
N LEU A 251 -10.74 4.14 -3.64
CA LEU A 251 -10.58 5.60 -3.61
C LEU A 251 -11.89 6.33 -3.37
N SER A 252 -13.04 5.69 -3.67
CA SER A 252 -14.35 6.29 -3.43
C SER A 252 -14.71 6.25 -1.94
N SER A 253 -15.58 7.16 -1.54
CA SER A 253 -16.17 7.14 -0.19
C SER A 253 -17.47 6.35 -0.14
N ASP A 254 -17.73 5.52 -1.16
CA ASP A 254 -18.93 4.71 -1.21
C ASP A 254 -18.98 3.70 -0.05
N ALA A 255 -20.20 3.50 0.45
CA ALA A 255 -20.42 2.62 1.59
C ALA A 255 -20.02 1.16 1.36
N LYS A 256 -19.67 0.81 0.14
CA LYS A 256 -19.60 -0.55 -0.34
C LYS A 256 -18.23 -1.20 -0.12
N GLY A 257 -17.16 -0.42 -0.15
CA GLY A 257 -15.79 -0.93 -0.04
C GLY A 257 -15.26 -1.55 -1.33
N TRP A 258 -14.00 -1.92 -1.31
CA TRP A 258 -13.31 -2.61 -2.40
C TRP A 258 -13.90 -4.02 -2.60
N LEU A 259 -14.13 -4.44 -3.84
CA LEU A 259 -14.70 -5.73 -4.27
C LEU A 259 -16.17 -5.97 -3.88
N TYR A 260 -16.94 -4.92 -3.67
CA TYR A 260 -18.33 -5.04 -3.20
C TYR A 260 -19.27 -5.87 -4.10
N ASP A 261 -19.11 -5.81 -5.42
CA ASP A 261 -20.02 -6.46 -6.37
C ASP A 261 -19.59 -7.90 -6.74
N ASP A 262 -18.38 -8.34 -6.36
CA ASP A 262 -17.83 -9.66 -6.70
C ASP A 262 -17.77 -10.56 -5.46
N PHE A 263 -18.87 -11.21 -5.20
CA PHE A 263 -19.10 -12.10 -4.07
C PHE A 263 -17.96 -13.11 -3.81
N ASN A 264 -17.41 -13.08 -2.60
CA ASN A 264 -16.62 -14.13 -1.95
C ASN A 264 -15.26 -14.50 -2.55
N THR A 265 -15.04 -14.40 -3.85
CA THR A 265 -13.74 -14.73 -4.46
C THR A 265 -13.57 -13.99 -5.78
N SER A 266 -12.59 -13.12 -5.86
CA SER A 266 -12.26 -12.35 -7.07
C SER A 266 -10.86 -12.69 -7.57
N THR A 267 -10.71 -12.82 -8.89
CA THR A 267 -9.38 -12.95 -9.49
C THR A 267 -8.71 -11.58 -9.53
N LEU A 268 -7.60 -11.45 -8.82
CA LEU A 268 -6.80 -10.24 -8.78
C LEU A 268 -5.98 -10.07 -10.07
N TYR A 269 -5.18 -11.08 -10.38
CA TYR A 269 -4.32 -11.08 -11.58
C TYR A 269 -3.90 -12.49 -11.96
N LYS A 270 -3.30 -12.61 -13.16
CA LYS A 270 -2.59 -13.80 -13.60
C LYS A 270 -1.13 -13.45 -13.81
N VAL A 271 -0.26 -14.38 -13.47
CA VAL A 271 1.19 -14.24 -13.68
C VAL A 271 1.77 -15.55 -14.18
N SER A 272 2.70 -15.48 -15.12
CA SER A 272 3.42 -16.64 -15.61
C SER A 272 4.86 -16.64 -15.12
N PHE A 273 5.39 -17.85 -14.86
CA PHE A 273 6.80 -18.06 -14.57
C PHE A 273 7.38 -19.09 -15.52
N THR A 274 8.64 -18.90 -15.92
CA THR A 274 9.40 -19.82 -16.73
C THR A 274 10.56 -20.38 -15.91
N ALA A 275 10.72 -21.70 -15.90
CA ALA A 275 11.83 -22.38 -15.20
C ALA A 275 13.16 -22.14 -15.90
N LYS A 276 14.16 -21.70 -15.15
CA LYS A 276 15.54 -21.45 -15.63
C LYS A 276 16.35 -22.74 -15.72
N ASP A 277 17.50 -22.64 -16.35
CA ASP A 277 18.51 -23.70 -16.31
C ASP A 277 18.87 -24.03 -14.86
N GLY A 278 18.87 -25.35 -14.56
CA GLY A 278 19.11 -25.80 -13.19
C GLY A 278 17.88 -25.79 -12.27
N TYR A 279 16.69 -25.53 -12.83
CA TYR A 279 15.45 -25.54 -12.06
C TYR A 279 15.28 -26.80 -11.21
N GLN A 280 14.87 -26.59 -10.01
CA GLN A 280 14.44 -27.62 -9.05
C GLN A 280 13.13 -27.18 -8.39
N GLU A 281 12.54 -28.04 -7.58
CA GLU A 281 11.34 -27.66 -6.83
C GLU A 281 11.53 -26.39 -6.02
N THR A 282 10.56 -25.47 -6.08
CA THR A 282 10.58 -24.20 -5.35
C THR A 282 9.20 -23.87 -4.80
N THR A 283 9.16 -23.01 -3.78
CA THR A 283 7.94 -22.51 -3.17
C THR A 283 7.80 -21.02 -3.46
N LEU A 284 6.63 -20.61 -3.92
CA LEU A 284 6.21 -19.21 -3.96
C LEU A 284 5.41 -18.91 -2.70
N LYS A 285 5.53 -17.70 -2.17
CA LYS A 285 4.83 -17.27 -0.95
C LYS A 285 4.19 -15.91 -1.12
N PHE A 286 3.21 -15.62 -0.29
CA PHE A 286 2.59 -14.30 -0.24
C PHE A 286 2.85 -13.62 1.10
N SER A 287 3.06 -12.30 1.05
CA SER A 287 2.96 -11.42 2.21
C SER A 287 2.16 -10.17 1.87
N ALA A 288 1.50 -9.58 2.84
CA ALA A 288 0.85 -8.29 2.65
C ALA A 288 1.86 -7.15 2.82
N SER A 289 1.81 -6.13 1.95
CA SER A 289 2.47 -4.85 2.19
C SER A 289 1.56 -3.87 2.91
N SER A 290 0.24 -4.03 2.74
CA SER A 290 -0.81 -3.29 3.44
C SER A 290 -2.09 -4.11 3.43
N THR A 291 -2.88 -4.05 4.49
CA THR A 291 -4.18 -4.69 4.62
C THR A 291 -5.22 -3.68 5.09
N THR A 292 -6.48 -3.92 4.76
CA THR A 292 -7.56 -3.16 5.38
C THR A 292 -7.45 -3.26 6.90
N TYR A 293 -7.54 -2.12 7.57
CA TYR A 293 -7.48 -2.06 9.02
C TYR A 293 -8.50 -3.00 9.68
N GLY A 294 -8.10 -3.61 10.79
CA GLY A 294 -8.95 -4.58 11.48
C GLY A 294 -9.09 -5.93 10.76
N HIS A 295 -8.30 -6.18 9.71
CA HIS A 295 -8.25 -7.46 9.01
C HIS A 295 -6.88 -8.12 9.17
N SER A 296 -6.88 -9.45 9.27
CA SER A 296 -5.69 -10.26 9.14
C SER A 296 -5.48 -10.68 7.68
N PHE A 297 -4.27 -11.14 7.35
CA PHE A 297 -3.93 -11.63 6.02
C PHE A 297 -3.45 -13.07 6.08
N THR A 298 -3.87 -13.87 5.10
CA THR A 298 -3.31 -15.21 4.86
C THR A 298 -3.10 -15.41 3.37
N GLY A 299 -1.88 -15.79 3.01
CA GLY A 299 -1.51 -16.21 1.66
C GLY A 299 -1.20 -17.71 1.62
N ALA A 300 -1.58 -18.39 0.54
CA ALA A 300 -1.22 -19.78 0.33
C ALA A 300 0.26 -19.91 -0.07
N ASP A 301 0.96 -20.89 0.49
CA ASP A 301 2.24 -21.37 -0.03
C ASP A 301 2.01 -22.22 -1.29
N ILE A 302 2.75 -21.96 -2.36
CA ILE A 302 2.57 -22.61 -3.65
C ILE A 302 3.84 -23.37 -4.02
N ASN A 303 3.78 -24.70 -3.99
CA ASN A 303 4.89 -25.55 -4.43
C ASN A 303 4.78 -25.82 -5.94
N ILE A 304 5.85 -25.50 -6.66
CA ILE A 304 6.02 -25.85 -8.07
C ILE A 304 7.08 -26.93 -8.15
N GLY A 305 6.64 -28.16 -8.37
CA GLY A 305 7.52 -29.32 -8.43
C GLY A 305 8.33 -29.39 -9.72
N PHE A 306 9.41 -30.19 -9.71
CA PHE A 306 10.22 -30.46 -10.87
C PHE A 306 9.67 -31.65 -11.69
N SER A 307 9.72 -31.50 -13.03
CA SER A 307 9.45 -32.59 -13.99
C SER A 307 10.62 -32.72 -14.96
N PRO A 308 11.32 -33.86 -15.01
CA PRO A 308 12.43 -34.02 -15.95
C PRO A 308 11.98 -34.11 -17.43
N ASP A 309 10.71 -34.33 -17.66
CA ASP A 309 10.13 -34.50 -19.01
C ASP A 309 9.47 -33.21 -19.57
N GLY A 310 9.58 -32.08 -18.87
CA GLY A 310 9.06 -30.75 -19.27
C GLY A 310 7.61 -30.49 -18.89
#